data_2b2c0cadc05c053b42420bddfb0cedd3
#
_entry.id   2b2c0cadc05c053b42420bddfb0cedd3
#
_cell.length_a   1.000
_cell.length_b   1.000
_cell.length_c   1.000
_cell.angle_alpha   90.00
_cell.angle_beta   90.00
_cell.angle_gamma   90.00
#
_symmetry.space_group_name_H-M   'P 1'
#
loop_
_entity.id
_entity.type
_entity.pdbx_description
1 polymer ?
#
loop_
_entity_poly.entity_id
_entity_poly.type
_entity_poly.pdbx_seq_one_letter_code
_entity_poly.pdbx_strand_id
1 'polypeptide(L)'
;MGKLKGFIEIERKNEENIPVYKRLKNFKEFTIKPDDKELEKQGSRCMDCGVPFCHSGCPLGNMIPDFNDAVHRKSWKEALKILHSTNNFPEFTGRLCPAPCEAACVLGLISPPVSIEMIEKYIVERGFSEGWIQPNIPKSRTGKKIAV
;
A
#
# COMPACT_ATOMS: atom_id res chain seq x y z
N MET A 1 9.30 11.44 7.10
CA MET A 1 8.39 11.84 8.20
C MET A 1 7.15 12.49 7.60
N GLY A 2 5.96 11.96 7.84
CA GLY A 2 4.70 12.50 7.34
C GLY A 2 4.49 13.97 7.77
N LYS A 3 3.40 14.59 7.35
CA LYS A 3 3.07 15.96 7.79
C LYS A 3 2.80 15.93 9.31
N LEU A 4 3.47 16.79 10.09
CA LEU A 4 3.45 16.80 11.57
C LEU A 4 2.03 16.75 12.17
N LYS A 5 1.05 17.39 11.52
CA LYS A 5 -0.38 17.40 11.91
C LYS A 5 -1.30 16.72 10.87
N GLY A 6 -0.74 15.94 9.94
CA GLY A 6 -1.52 15.32 8.86
C GLY A 6 -2.65 14.44 9.37
N PHE A 7 -2.41 13.69 10.43
CA PHE A 7 -3.41 12.83 11.08
C PHE A 7 -4.59 13.57 11.75
N ILE A 8 -4.43 14.86 12.02
CA ILE A 8 -5.50 15.73 12.59
C ILE A 8 -6.21 16.49 11.46
N GLU A 9 -5.45 16.99 10.50
CA GLU A 9 -5.93 17.95 9.49
C GLU A 9 -6.54 17.26 8.26
N ILE A 10 -6.22 15.97 8.04
CA ILE A 10 -6.63 15.23 6.86
C ILE A 10 -7.53 14.07 7.28
N GLU A 11 -8.75 14.07 6.77
CA GLU A 11 -9.67 12.95 6.98
C GLU A 11 -9.20 11.70 6.21
N ARG A 12 -9.50 10.52 6.79
CA ARG A 12 -9.28 9.26 6.10
C ARG A 12 -10.18 9.17 4.89
N LYS A 13 -9.60 8.81 3.75
CA LYS A 13 -10.33 8.39 2.56
C LYS A 13 -9.95 6.97 2.17
N ASN A 14 -10.93 6.24 1.72
CA ASN A 14 -10.78 4.93 1.11
C ASN A 14 -11.03 5.05 -0.39
N GLU A 15 -10.75 3.98 -1.12
CA GLU A 15 -11.12 3.86 -2.53
C GLU A 15 -12.64 3.98 -2.70
N GLU A 16 -13.04 4.66 -3.77
CA GLU A 16 -14.42 4.64 -4.23
C GLU A 16 -14.66 3.42 -5.14
N ASN A 17 -15.89 2.96 -5.16
CA ASN A 17 -16.28 1.86 -6.01
C ASN A 17 -17.10 2.35 -7.21
N ILE A 18 -16.90 1.72 -8.35
CA ILE A 18 -17.79 1.89 -9.50
C ILE A 18 -19.22 1.52 -9.08
N PRO A 19 -20.26 2.31 -9.47
CA PRO A 19 -21.65 2.01 -9.12
C PRO A 19 -22.05 0.59 -9.45
N VAL A 20 -22.83 -0.05 -8.55
CA VAL A 20 -23.21 -1.47 -8.63
C VAL A 20 -23.74 -1.86 -10.01
N TYR A 21 -24.65 -1.08 -10.57
CA TYR A 21 -25.26 -1.37 -11.89
C TYR A 21 -24.25 -1.37 -13.06
N LYS A 22 -23.10 -0.72 -12.91
CA LYS A 22 -22.02 -0.75 -13.90
C LYS A 22 -21.11 -1.96 -13.72
N ARG A 23 -20.74 -2.26 -12.45
CA ARG A 23 -19.81 -3.37 -12.16
C ARG A 23 -20.45 -4.75 -12.36
N LEU A 24 -21.76 -4.88 -12.28
CA LEU A 24 -22.48 -6.13 -12.60
C LEU A 24 -22.41 -6.52 -14.08
N LYS A 25 -21.96 -5.62 -14.96
CA LYS A 25 -21.89 -5.87 -16.41
C LYS A 25 -20.56 -6.51 -16.87
N ASN A 26 -19.58 -6.65 -15.98
CA ASN A 26 -18.26 -7.19 -16.32
C ASN A 26 -17.55 -7.69 -15.06
N PHE A 27 -16.40 -8.35 -15.27
CA PHE A 27 -15.54 -8.89 -14.21
C PHE A 27 -14.23 -8.10 -14.07
N LYS A 28 -14.20 -6.82 -14.45
CA LYS A 28 -13.02 -5.95 -14.34
C LYS A 28 -12.91 -5.39 -12.92
N GLU A 29 -11.76 -4.80 -12.62
CA GLU A 29 -11.53 -4.05 -11.39
C GLU A 29 -12.66 -3.02 -11.17
N PHE A 30 -13.23 -3.00 -10.00
CA PHE A 30 -14.38 -2.16 -9.68
C PHE A 30 -14.06 -0.99 -8.75
N THR A 31 -12.83 -0.91 -8.25
CA THR A 31 -12.36 0.23 -7.47
C THR A 31 -11.91 1.35 -8.39
N ILE A 32 -12.12 2.58 -7.96
CA ILE A 32 -11.67 3.80 -8.66
C ILE A 32 -10.38 4.25 -8.02
N LYS A 33 -9.31 4.28 -8.82
CA LYS A 33 -8.01 4.74 -8.34
C LYS A 33 -8.11 6.21 -7.86
N PRO A 34 -7.72 6.51 -6.61
CA PRO A 34 -7.54 7.88 -6.16
C PRO A 34 -6.46 8.60 -6.98
N ASP A 35 -6.50 9.92 -7.05
CA ASP A 35 -5.41 10.66 -7.66
C ASP A 35 -4.14 10.60 -6.79
N ASP A 36 -2.99 10.85 -7.40
CA ASP A 36 -1.72 10.77 -6.70
C ASP A 36 -1.61 11.76 -5.54
N LYS A 37 -2.23 12.94 -5.66
CA LYS A 37 -2.27 13.95 -4.59
C LYS A 37 -3.06 13.46 -3.38
N GLU A 38 -4.15 12.73 -3.61
CA GLU A 38 -4.92 12.14 -2.53
C GLU A 38 -4.12 11.03 -1.82
N LEU A 39 -3.45 10.16 -2.58
CA LEU A 39 -2.58 9.12 -2.01
C LEU A 39 -1.43 9.73 -1.18
N GLU A 40 -0.80 10.79 -1.68
CA GLU A 40 0.23 11.54 -0.96
C GLU A 40 -0.30 12.15 0.35
N LYS A 41 -1.54 12.67 0.34
CA LYS A 41 -2.22 13.16 1.54
C LYS A 41 -2.52 12.02 2.52
N GLN A 42 -3.02 10.89 2.04
CA GLN A 42 -3.33 9.75 2.90
C GLN A 42 -2.04 9.18 3.52
N GLY A 43 -0.94 9.11 2.79
CA GLY A 43 0.37 8.75 3.32
C GLY A 43 0.85 9.71 4.43
N SER A 44 0.57 11.01 4.28
CA SER A 44 0.96 12.02 5.26
C SER A 44 0.21 11.94 6.59
N ARG A 45 -0.87 11.13 6.68
CA ARG A 45 -1.59 10.86 7.94
C ARG A 45 -0.79 9.95 8.88
N CYS A 46 0.25 9.28 8.38
CA CYS A 46 1.11 8.46 9.22
C CYS A 46 1.86 9.32 10.24
N MET A 47 1.74 8.96 11.53
CA MET A 47 2.39 9.68 12.64
C MET A 47 3.88 9.34 12.79
N ASP A 48 4.39 8.37 12.02
CA ASP A 48 5.78 7.88 12.12
C ASP A 48 6.14 7.48 13.56
N CYS A 49 5.36 6.54 14.11
CA CYS A 49 5.50 6.11 15.50
C CYS A 49 6.87 5.47 15.76
N GLY A 50 7.57 5.88 16.82
CA GLY A 50 8.84 5.27 17.23
C GLY A 50 8.71 3.78 17.60
N VAL A 51 7.51 3.33 18.01
CA VAL A 51 7.14 1.92 18.14
C VAL A 51 5.94 1.66 17.23
N PRO A 52 6.17 1.26 15.98
CA PRO A 52 5.11 1.10 14.99
C PRO A 52 4.33 -0.21 15.18
N PHE A 53 3.26 -0.19 15.95
CA PHE A 53 2.40 -1.36 16.15
C PHE A 53 1.86 -1.96 14.84
N CYS A 54 1.71 -1.13 13.81
CA CYS A 54 1.34 -1.60 12.47
C CYS A 54 2.33 -2.61 11.88
N HIS A 55 3.65 -2.51 12.18
CA HIS A 55 4.63 -3.54 11.79
C HIS A 55 4.32 -4.88 12.46
N SER A 56 4.07 -4.87 13.76
CA SER A 56 3.74 -6.09 14.52
C SER A 56 2.37 -6.64 14.13
N GLY A 57 1.46 -5.78 13.71
CA GLY A 57 0.13 -6.17 13.20
C GLY A 57 0.19 -6.78 11.79
N CYS A 58 1.26 -6.53 11.03
CA CYS A 58 1.44 -7.10 9.70
C CYS A 58 2.20 -8.43 9.78
N PRO A 59 1.62 -9.58 9.34
CA PRO A 59 2.34 -10.88 9.36
C PRO A 59 3.61 -10.88 8.50
N LEU A 60 3.71 -10.01 7.50
CA LEU A 60 4.90 -9.86 6.66
C LEU A 60 5.94 -8.91 7.26
N GLY A 61 5.59 -8.17 8.32
CA GLY A 61 6.46 -7.16 8.91
C GLY A 61 6.76 -5.99 7.98
N ASN A 62 5.78 -5.55 7.18
CA ASN A 62 5.96 -4.44 6.26
C ASN A 62 6.41 -3.17 6.99
N MET A 63 7.39 -2.47 6.44
CA MET A 63 7.90 -1.20 6.95
C MET A 63 6.93 -0.06 6.60
N ILE A 64 5.82 -0.02 7.32
CA ILE A 64 4.63 0.79 6.98
C ILE A 64 4.88 2.29 7.12
N PRO A 65 5.47 2.82 8.20
CA PRO A 65 5.81 4.24 8.28
C PRO A 65 6.72 4.69 7.14
N ASP A 66 7.72 3.88 6.80
CA ASP A 66 8.73 4.21 5.78
C ASP A 66 8.11 4.35 4.39
N PHE A 67 7.28 3.41 3.95
CA PHE A 67 6.66 3.54 2.64
C PHE A 67 5.57 4.64 2.61
N ASN A 68 4.86 4.89 3.72
CA ASN A 68 3.92 6.01 3.80
C ASN A 68 4.64 7.35 3.67
N ASP A 69 5.78 7.52 4.35
CA ASP A 69 6.61 8.71 4.22
C ASP A 69 7.15 8.88 2.79
N ALA A 70 7.63 7.80 2.18
CA ALA A 70 8.10 7.83 0.81
C ALA A 70 7.00 8.26 -0.17
N VAL A 71 5.75 7.76 0.00
CA VAL A 71 4.59 8.19 -0.80
C VAL A 71 4.29 9.67 -0.56
N HIS A 72 4.25 10.11 0.69
CA HIS A 72 4.04 11.52 1.03
C HIS A 72 5.07 12.44 0.37
N ARG A 73 6.35 12.04 0.35
CA ARG A 73 7.45 12.76 -0.33
C ARG A 73 7.47 12.57 -1.85
N LYS A 74 6.51 11.89 -2.45
CA LYS A 74 6.44 11.56 -3.89
C LYS A 74 7.56 10.65 -4.38
N SER A 75 8.27 9.99 -3.48
CA SER A 75 9.36 9.05 -3.77
C SER A 75 8.80 7.64 -4.03
N TRP A 76 7.91 7.52 -5.02
CA TRP A 76 7.16 6.30 -5.31
C TRP A 76 8.03 5.07 -5.59
N LYS A 77 9.15 5.26 -6.29
CA LYS A 77 10.09 4.18 -6.58
C LYS A 77 10.80 3.69 -5.30
N GLU A 78 11.07 4.59 -4.37
CA GLU A 78 11.58 4.27 -3.04
C GLU A 78 10.53 3.51 -2.23
N ALA A 79 9.27 3.99 -2.23
CA ALA A 79 8.15 3.32 -1.59
C ALA A 79 8.00 1.87 -2.08
N LEU A 80 8.09 1.65 -3.40
CA LEU A 80 8.05 0.31 -3.99
C LEU A 80 9.21 -0.56 -3.51
N LYS A 81 10.42 -0.02 -3.45
CA LYS A 81 11.59 -0.76 -2.97
C LYS A 81 11.43 -1.16 -1.51
N ILE A 82 10.92 -0.26 -0.67
CA ILE A 82 10.64 -0.54 0.74
C ILE A 82 9.59 -1.65 0.85
N LEU A 83 8.47 -1.52 0.14
CA LEU A 83 7.39 -2.49 0.17
C LEU A 83 7.83 -3.88 -0.30
N HIS A 84 8.54 -3.96 -1.43
CA HIS A 84 9.05 -5.23 -1.97
C HIS A 84 10.16 -5.88 -1.12
N SER A 85 10.73 -5.18 -0.14
CA SER A 85 11.71 -5.78 0.77
C SER A 85 11.09 -6.82 1.71
N THR A 86 9.79 -6.72 1.97
CA THR A 86 9.04 -7.60 2.88
C THR A 86 7.84 -8.27 2.23
N ASN A 87 7.25 -7.68 1.19
CA ASN A 87 6.08 -8.19 0.50
C ASN A 87 6.36 -8.41 -0.99
N ASN A 88 6.29 -9.68 -1.44
CA ASN A 88 6.53 -10.04 -2.84
C ASN A 88 5.31 -9.83 -3.75
N PHE A 89 4.10 -9.76 -3.19
CA PHE A 89 2.85 -9.74 -3.94
C PHE A 89 1.87 -8.67 -3.42
N PRO A 90 2.29 -7.38 -3.38
CA PRO A 90 1.43 -6.32 -2.85
C PRO A 90 0.17 -6.08 -3.70
N GLU A 91 0.16 -6.49 -4.98
CA GLU A 91 -1.02 -6.44 -5.84
C GLU A 91 -2.15 -7.37 -5.38
N PHE A 92 -1.81 -8.46 -4.69
CA PHE A 92 -2.79 -9.37 -4.08
C PHE A 92 -3.15 -8.92 -2.67
N THR A 93 -2.18 -8.63 -1.83
CA THR A 93 -2.43 -8.21 -0.44
C THR A 93 -3.19 -6.90 -0.38
N GLY A 94 -2.89 -5.93 -1.23
CA GLY A 94 -3.61 -4.66 -1.32
C GLY A 94 -5.05 -4.76 -1.82
N ARG A 95 -5.54 -5.98 -2.14
CA ARG A 95 -6.93 -6.24 -2.54
C ARG A 95 -7.68 -7.23 -1.66
N LEU A 96 -6.95 -8.12 -0.99
CA LEU A 96 -7.54 -9.28 -0.33
C LEU A 96 -7.17 -9.39 1.15
N CYS A 97 -6.18 -8.64 1.61
CA CYS A 97 -5.74 -8.65 2.99
C CYS A 97 -6.82 -8.02 3.89
N PRO A 98 -7.14 -8.63 5.06
CA PRO A 98 -8.04 -8.01 6.03
C PRO A 98 -7.41 -6.80 6.75
N ALA A 99 -6.23 -6.37 6.34
CA ALA A 99 -5.48 -5.23 6.85
C ALA A 99 -5.32 -5.19 8.39
N PRO A 100 -4.79 -6.24 9.04
CA PRO A 100 -4.58 -6.22 10.49
C PRO A 100 -3.63 -5.12 10.94
N CYS A 101 -2.77 -4.64 10.05
CA CYS A 101 -1.92 -3.47 10.27
C CYS A 101 -2.72 -2.18 10.52
N GLU A 102 -3.86 -2.01 9.85
CA GLU A 102 -4.76 -0.87 10.08
C GLU A 102 -5.44 -0.97 11.44
N ALA A 103 -5.87 -2.19 11.83
CA ALA A 103 -6.43 -2.43 13.16
C ALA A 103 -5.40 -2.18 14.28
N ALA A 104 -4.11 -2.44 14.01
CA ALA A 104 -3.00 -2.19 14.95
C ALA A 104 -2.47 -0.75 14.88
N CYS A 105 -2.96 0.08 13.98
CA CYS A 105 -2.50 1.46 13.84
C CYS A 105 -2.85 2.29 15.08
N VAL A 106 -1.84 2.88 15.73
CA VAL A 106 -2.02 3.70 16.95
C VAL A 106 -2.97 4.87 16.73
N LEU A 107 -3.01 5.43 15.53
CA LEU A 107 -3.97 6.48 15.17
C LEU A 107 -5.42 6.03 15.38
N GLY A 108 -5.70 4.73 15.23
CA GLY A 108 -7.02 4.12 15.44
C GLY A 108 -7.62 4.33 16.84
N LEU A 109 -6.80 4.73 17.83
CA LEU A 109 -7.28 5.03 19.19
C LEU A 109 -8.03 6.37 19.29
N ILE A 110 -7.76 7.31 18.39
CA ILE A 110 -8.27 8.69 18.45
C ILE A 110 -8.93 9.17 17.15
N SER A 111 -8.66 8.50 16.03
CA SER A 111 -9.13 8.86 14.69
C SER A 111 -9.18 7.61 13.82
N PRO A 112 -9.85 7.59 12.67
CA PRO A 112 -9.72 6.48 11.72
C PRO A 112 -8.25 6.22 11.36
N PRO A 113 -7.80 4.95 11.32
CA PRO A 113 -6.42 4.60 11.06
C PRO A 113 -5.93 5.08 9.69
N VAL A 114 -4.63 5.01 9.42
CA VAL A 114 -4.08 5.27 8.07
C VAL A 114 -4.61 4.22 7.10
N SER A 115 -4.92 4.63 5.87
CA SER A 115 -5.37 3.73 4.78
C SER A 115 -4.17 2.96 4.20
N ILE A 116 -3.62 2.05 5.00
CA ILE A 116 -2.35 1.36 4.73
C ILE A 116 -2.48 0.45 3.52
N GLU A 117 -3.53 -0.39 3.51
CA GLU A 117 -3.79 -1.35 2.42
C GLU A 117 -3.96 -0.64 1.08
N MET A 118 -4.73 0.44 1.05
CA MET A 118 -4.92 1.25 -0.15
C MET A 118 -3.58 1.81 -0.67
N ILE A 119 -2.75 2.36 0.22
CA ILE A 119 -1.45 2.93 -0.16
C ILE A 119 -0.53 1.82 -0.70
N GLU A 120 -0.45 0.67 -0.05
CA GLU A 120 0.30 -0.52 -0.49
C GLU A 120 -0.11 -0.93 -1.91
N LYS A 121 -1.41 -1.06 -2.18
CA LYS A 121 -1.95 -1.37 -3.50
C LYS A 121 -1.45 -0.38 -4.56
N TYR A 122 -1.56 0.91 -4.31
CA TYR A 122 -1.21 1.91 -5.33
C TYR A 122 0.29 2.15 -5.50
N ILE A 123 1.11 1.80 -4.53
CA ILE A 123 2.56 1.72 -4.71
C ILE A 123 2.91 0.69 -5.79
N VAL A 124 2.38 -0.51 -5.70
CA VAL A 124 2.68 -1.58 -6.67
C VAL A 124 2.03 -1.34 -8.03
N GLU A 125 0.78 -0.87 -8.07
CA GLU A 125 0.10 -0.50 -9.30
C GLU A 125 0.91 0.54 -10.11
N ARG A 126 1.46 1.52 -9.41
CA ARG A 126 2.36 2.48 -10.04
C ARG A 126 3.65 1.82 -10.51
N GLY A 127 4.22 0.91 -9.74
CA GLY A 127 5.40 0.15 -10.13
C GLY A 127 5.23 -0.59 -11.46
N PHE A 128 4.07 -1.20 -11.67
CA PHE A 128 3.71 -1.84 -12.94
C PHE A 128 3.51 -0.81 -14.05
N SER A 129 2.73 0.24 -13.81
CA SER A 129 2.42 1.25 -14.84
C SER A 129 3.64 2.02 -15.33
N GLU A 130 4.60 2.29 -14.46
CA GLU A 130 5.87 2.97 -14.78
C GLU A 130 6.94 1.99 -15.29
N GLY A 131 6.65 0.69 -15.36
CA GLY A 131 7.59 -0.33 -15.83
C GLY A 131 8.79 -0.55 -14.90
N TRP A 132 8.68 -0.21 -13.62
CA TRP A 132 9.76 -0.44 -12.64
C TRP A 132 9.86 -1.91 -12.22
N ILE A 133 8.74 -2.63 -12.29
CA ILE A 133 8.69 -4.06 -11.99
C ILE A 133 8.95 -4.82 -13.29
N GLN A 134 10.10 -5.47 -13.36
CA GLN A 134 10.53 -6.23 -14.52
C GLN A 134 10.81 -7.69 -14.15
N PRO A 135 10.53 -8.64 -15.04
CA PRO A 135 10.89 -10.03 -14.82
C PRO A 135 12.41 -10.18 -14.61
N ASN A 136 12.80 -10.82 -13.53
CA ASN A 136 14.20 -11.17 -13.28
C ASN A 136 14.50 -12.55 -13.85
N ILE A 137 14.82 -12.59 -15.16
CA ILE A 137 15.09 -13.83 -15.87
C ILE A 137 16.50 -14.34 -15.48
N PRO A 138 16.64 -15.55 -14.92
CA PRO A 138 17.93 -16.09 -14.54
C PRO A 138 18.83 -16.31 -15.75
N LYS A 139 20.11 -15.93 -15.64
CA LYS A 139 21.12 -16.10 -16.70
C LYS A 139 21.43 -17.57 -16.99
N SER A 140 21.26 -18.43 -16.00
CA SER A 140 21.46 -19.87 -16.11
C SER A 140 20.35 -20.62 -15.39
N ARG A 141 20.01 -21.80 -15.89
CA ARG A 141 19.01 -22.69 -15.28
C ARG A 141 19.69 -23.92 -14.71
N THR A 142 19.29 -24.36 -13.53
CA THR A 142 19.83 -25.54 -12.84
C THR A 142 19.31 -26.86 -13.41
N GLY A 143 18.32 -26.85 -14.30
CA GLY A 143 17.63 -28.04 -14.81
C GLY A 143 16.62 -28.66 -13.82
N LYS A 144 16.56 -28.18 -12.57
CA LYS A 144 15.59 -28.66 -11.59
C LYS A 144 14.18 -28.23 -11.97
N LYS A 145 13.20 -29.12 -11.75
CA LYS A 145 11.78 -28.85 -12.00
C LYS A 145 11.11 -28.54 -10.65
N ILE A 146 10.32 -27.48 -10.61
CA ILE A 146 9.51 -27.07 -9.46
C ILE A 146 8.07 -26.96 -9.96
N ALA A 147 7.14 -27.55 -9.24
CA ALA A 147 5.70 -27.33 -9.43
C ALA A 147 5.23 -26.29 -8.41
N VAL A 148 4.37 -25.36 -8.86
CA VAL A 148 3.74 -24.33 -8.04
C VAL A 148 2.24 -24.52 -8.11
#